data_027850ae03ac30e3e48a7c108c24c9bb
#
_entry.id   027850ae03ac30e3e48a7c108c24c9bb
#
_cell.length_a   1.000
_cell.length_b   1.000
_cell.length_c   1.000
_cell.angle_alpha   90.00
_cell.angle_beta   90.00
_cell.angle_gamma   90.00
#
_symmetry.space_group_name_H-M   'P 1'
#
loop_
_entity.id
_entity.type
_entity.pdbx_description
1 polymer ?
#
loop_
_entity_poly.entity_id
_entity_poly.type
_entity_poly.pdbx_seq_one_letter_code
_entity_poly.pdbx_strand_id
1 'polypeptide(L)'
;MKNTNRKAMKTIFSVAVGIMLSGTLSASAQAFDYPEPGDFALGAKQWADSCTRCHNLRGPNELRDDQWITTMFHMRVRAGLTGRETRNILTFIQASNNSLPSNPLMNTSDIVVSKKSSYSGKEIYDQTCIACHGPRGKGAIPGVPDLTDMNGRLSQPYDTLLINVIRGLQSPGSTMAMPPKGGNPNLSEADIRAVIDYLQSNVGSQ
;
A
#
# COMPACT_ATOMS: atom_id res chain seq x y z
N MET A 1 14.89 -3.79 -85.25
CA MET A 1 14.50 -4.42 -84.00
C MET A 1 15.03 -3.58 -82.86
N LYS A 2 14.24 -2.64 -82.41
CA LYS A 2 14.61 -1.69 -81.36
C LYS A 2 13.41 -1.41 -80.45
N ASN A 3 13.60 -1.41 -79.15
CA ASN A 3 12.85 -0.64 -78.16
C ASN A 3 11.52 -1.22 -77.62
N THR A 4 11.62 -2.14 -76.64
CA THR A 4 10.49 -2.48 -75.76
C THR A 4 10.85 -2.60 -74.31
N ASN A 5 12.00 -2.10 -73.84
CA ASN A 5 12.42 -2.28 -72.46
C ASN A 5 12.55 -1.01 -71.59
N ARG A 6 11.92 0.10 -72.00
CA ARG A 6 12.05 1.40 -71.32
C ARG A 6 10.78 1.83 -70.49
N LYS A 7 9.69 1.09 -70.62
CA LYS A 7 8.44 1.48 -69.94
C LYS A 7 8.11 0.67 -68.67
N ALA A 8 8.82 -0.43 -68.39
CA ALA A 8 8.54 -1.25 -67.26
C ALA A 8 9.31 -0.85 -65.97
N MET A 9 10.26 0.09 -66.07
CA MET A 9 11.15 0.45 -64.96
C MET A 9 10.79 1.77 -64.28
N LYS A 10 9.70 2.42 -64.69
CA LYS A 10 9.23 3.66 -64.02
C LYS A 10 8.03 3.50 -63.09
N THR A 11 7.41 2.31 -63.07
CA THR A 11 6.19 2.09 -62.26
C THR A 11 6.45 1.39 -60.93
N ILE A 12 7.69 0.90 -60.70
CA ILE A 12 8.03 0.20 -59.46
C ILE A 12 8.62 1.13 -58.39
N PHE A 13 9.03 2.36 -58.77
CA PHE A 13 9.67 3.29 -57.84
C PHE A 13 8.69 4.24 -57.12
N SER A 14 7.40 4.24 -57.48
CA SER A 14 6.40 5.15 -56.88
C SER A 14 5.54 4.52 -55.79
N VAL A 15 5.66 3.22 -55.50
CA VAL A 15 4.85 2.55 -54.46
C VAL A 15 5.62 2.34 -53.14
N ALA A 16 6.97 2.51 -53.16
CA ALA A 16 7.79 2.27 -51.99
C ALA A 16 8.00 3.47 -51.05
N VAL A 17 7.47 4.65 -51.37
CA VAL A 17 7.64 5.87 -50.54
C VAL A 17 6.41 6.20 -49.68
N GLY A 18 5.30 5.46 -49.85
CA GLY A 18 4.00 5.76 -49.19
C GLY A 18 3.74 5.09 -47.86
N ILE A 19 4.63 4.25 -47.31
CA ILE A 19 4.31 3.43 -46.10
C ILE A 19 5.19 3.78 -44.87
N MET A 20 5.94 4.86 -44.89
CA MET A 20 6.84 5.23 -43.78
C MET A 20 6.40 6.46 -42.99
N LEU A 21 5.15 6.82 -42.93
CA LEU A 21 4.72 7.95 -42.10
C LEU A 21 3.32 7.73 -41.51
N SER A 22 3.16 6.74 -40.66
CA SER A 22 2.02 6.71 -39.73
C SER A 22 2.33 5.86 -38.51
N GLY A 23 3.52 5.99 -37.98
CA GLY A 23 3.84 5.64 -36.61
C GLY A 23 3.57 6.86 -35.73
N THR A 24 2.30 7.18 -35.48
CA THR A 24 1.97 8.09 -34.39
C THR A 24 2.28 7.34 -33.10
N LEU A 25 3.46 7.59 -32.50
CA LEU A 25 3.67 7.34 -31.10
C LEU A 25 2.61 8.19 -30.37
N SER A 26 1.50 7.56 -30.04
CA SER A 26 0.63 8.07 -28.98
C SER A 26 1.37 7.86 -27.68
N ALA A 27 2.31 8.76 -27.37
CA ALA A 27 2.74 8.98 -26.01
C ALA A 27 1.49 9.49 -25.29
N SER A 28 0.75 8.58 -24.65
CA SER A 28 -0.21 8.95 -23.64
C SER A 28 0.59 9.63 -22.54
N ALA A 29 0.68 10.96 -22.61
CA ALA A 29 1.07 11.77 -21.49
C ALA A 29 0.00 11.53 -20.42
N GLN A 30 0.30 10.61 -19.49
CA GLN A 30 -0.45 10.55 -18.27
C GLN A 30 -0.13 11.84 -17.53
N ALA A 31 -1.01 12.82 -17.66
CA ALA A 31 -0.99 13.99 -16.82
C ALA A 31 -1.30 13.49 -15.40
N PHE A 32 -0.27 13.28 -14.60
CA PHE A 32 -0.44 13.13 -13.16
C PHE A 32 -0.79 14.52 -12.64
N ASP A 33 -2.06 14.77 -12.40
CA ASP A 33 -2.52 15.94 -11.66
C ASP A 33 -2.03 15.95 -10.20
N TYR A 34 -1.33 14.91 -9.80
CA TYR A 34 -0.87 14.69 -8.44
C TYR A 34 0.62 14.41 -8.38
N PRO A 35 1.34 14.92 -7.37
CA PRO A 35 2.72 14.54 -7.13
C PRO A 35 2.85 13.03 -6.95
N GLU A 36 3.99 12.47 -7.33
CA GLU A 36 4.28 11.05 -7.13
C GLU A 36 3.97 10.59 -5.70
N PRO A 37 3.46 9.37 -5.52
CA PRO A 37 3.20 8.81 -4.21
C PRO A 37 4.44 8.89 -3.31
N GLY A 38 4.21 9.03 -2.01
CA GLY A 38 5.27 9.00 -1.01
C GLY A 38 5.64 7.58 -0.59
N ASP A 39 6.57 7.48 0.36
CA ASP A 39 6.95 6.24 0.99
C ASP A 39 5.91 5.84 2.05
N PHE A 40 5.37 4.62 1.95
CA PHE A 40 4.35 4.09 2.85
C PHE A 40 4.85 3.93 4.30
N ALA A 41 6.04 3.33 4.49
CA ALA A 41 6.56 3.03 5.82
C ALA A 41 6.97 4.30 6.57
N LEU A 42 7.62 5.23 5.86
CA LEU A 42 7.91 6.56 6.40
C LEU A 42 6.62 7.32 6.70
N GLY A 43 5.60 7.17 5.86
CA GLY A 43 4.29 7.78 6.05
C GLY A 43 3.60 7.33 7.33
N ALA A 44 3.62 6.04 7.64
CA ALA A 44 3.09 5.47 8.88
C ALA A 44 3.78 6.07 10.10
N LYS A 45 5.11 6.11 10.08
CA LYS A 45 5.90 6.71 11.17
C LYS A 45 5.62 8.20 11.32
N GLN A 46 5.67 8.95 10.24
CA GLN A 46 5.45 10.41 10.25
C GLN A 46 4.02 10.77 10.67
N TRP A 47 3.02 9.97 10.27
CA TRP A 47 1.64 10.11 10.71
C TRP A 47 1.52 9.99 12.23
N ALA A 48 2.12 8.95 12.79
CA ALA A 48 2.12 8.74 14.24
C ALA A 48 2.86 9.86 14.98
N ASP A 49 4.07 10.17 14.56
CA ASP A 49 4.92 11.18 15.23
C ASP A 49 4.35 12.60 15.15
N SER A 50 3.70 12.94 14.04
CA SER A 50 3.27 14.32 13.78
C SER A 50 1.85 14.60 14.25
N CYS A 51 0.92 13.66 14.07
CA CYS A 51 -0.50 13.92 14.32
C CYS A 51 -0.87 13.76 15.80
N THR A 52 -0.17 12.89 16.55
CA THR A 52 -0.39 12.70 18.00
C THR A 52 -0.02 13.92 18.85
N ARG A 53 0.74 14.87 18.31
CA ARG A 53 1.24 16.02 19.07
C ARG A 53 0.14 16.97 19.56
N CYS A 54 -1.01 17.00 18.89
CA CYS A 54 -2.03 18.00 19.16
C CYS A 54 -3.41 17.41 19.51
N HIS A 55 -3.73 16.21 19.02
CA HIS A 55 -5.02 15.56 19.25
C HIS A 55 -4.90 14.02 19.04
N ASN A 56 -5.96 13.29 19.40
CA ASN A 56 -6.03 11.87 19.12
C ASN A 56 -5.98 11.61 17.60
N LEU A 57 -5.27 10.56 17.22
CA LEU A 57 -5.20 10.15 15.82
C LEU A 57 -6.58 9.72 15.30
N ARG A 58 -6.93 10.22 14.13
CA ARG A 58 -8.01 9.65 13.34
C ARG A 58 -7.52 8.39 12.63
N GLY A 59 -8.33 7.35 12.67
CA GLY A 59 -8.05 6.14 11.88
C GLY A 59 -8.08 6.44 10.38
N PRO A 60 -7.25 5.80 9.56
CA PRO A 60 -7.25 6.01 8.11
C PRO A 60 -8.62 5.82 7.44
N ASN A 61 -9.46 4.95 7.98
CA ASN A 61 -10.80 4.63 7.47
C ASN A 61 -11.92 5.56 7.96
N GLU A 62 -11.61 6.58 8.76
CA GLU A 62 -12.62 7.52 9.26
C GLU A 62 -13.05 8.56 8.20
N LEU A 63 -12.21 8.80 7.20
CA LEU A 63 -12.51 9.73 6.12
C LEU A 63 -12.27 9.05 4.77
N ARG A 64 -13.00 9.47 3.73
CA ARG A 64 -12.73 9.04 2.35
C ARG A 64 -11.42 9.67 1.84
N ASP A 65 -10.84 9.10 0.81
CA ASP A 65 -9.56 9.56 0.23
C ASP A 65 -9.59 11.04 -0.19
N ASP A 66 -10.69 11.50 -0.78
CA ASP A 66 -10.86 12.90 -1.16
C ASP A 66 -10.89 13.83 0.05
N GLN A 67 -11.50 13.39 1.14
CA GLN A 67 -11.53 14.12 2.41
C GLN A 67 -10.15 14.11 3.08
N TRP A 68 -9.43 12.98 3.02
CA TRP A 68 -8.05 12.90 3.51
C TRP A 68 -7.11 13.84 2.76
N ILE A 69 -7.25 13.94 1.44
CA ILE A 69 -6.46 14.89 0.63
C ILE A 69 -6.66 16.31 1.16
N THR A 70 -7.90 16.76 1.28
CA THR A 70 -8.22 18.11 1.76
C THR A 70 -7.73 18.33 3.20
N THR A 71 -7.95 17.34 4.07
CA THR A 71 -7.52 17.38 5.47
C THR A 71 -6.01 17.48 5.57
N MET A 72 -5.26 16.69 4.80
CA MET A 72 -3.81 16.69 4.81
C MET A 72 -3.19 18.00 4.31
N PHE A 73 -3.80 18.67 3.33
CA PHE A 73 -3.35 20.01 2.93
C PHE A 73 -3.53 21.05 4.05
N HIS A 74 -4.63 20.98 4.78
CA HIS A 74 -4.86 21.82 5.95
C HIS A 74 -3.85 21.49 7.08
N MET A 75 -3.69 20.22 7.39
CA MET A 75 -2.81 19.74 8.45
C MET A 75 -1.33 19.94 8.13
N ARG A 76 -0.94 19.97 6.87
CA ARG A 76 0.42 20.30 6.45
C ARG A 76 0.92 21.61 7.09
N VAL A 77 0.09 22.63 7.01
CA VAL A 77 0.46 23.95 7.58
C VAL A 77 0.44 23.90 9.11
N ARG A 78 -0.57 23.28 9.70
CA ARG A 78 -0.74 23.21 11.17
C ARG A 78 0.32 22.39 11.85
N ALA A 79 0.71 21.26 11.27
CA ALA A 79 1.70 20.35 11.82
C ALA A 79 3.14 20.67 11.36
N GLY A 80 3.32 21.66 10.48
CA GLY A 80 4.64 22.06 9.98
C GLY A 80 5.27 20.99 9.07
N LEU A 81 4.48 20.27 8.29
CA LEU A 81 4.97 19.19 7.43
C LEU A 81 5.55 19.74 6.12
N THR A 82 6.64 19.12 5.69
CA THR A 82 7.18 19.32 4.34
C THR A 82 6.25 18.67 3.30
N GLY A 83 6.42 19.03 2.02
CA GLY A 83 5.68 18.41 0.93
C GLY A 83 5.93 16.90 0.81
N ARG A 84 7.15 16.44 1.13
CA ARG A 84 7.50 15.01 1.12
C ARG A 84 6.79 14.26 2.26
N GLU A 85 6.86 14.77 3.47
CA GLU A 85 6.17 14.18 4.63
C GLU A 85 4.66 14.12 4.40
N THR A 86 4.08 15.16 3.83
CA THR A 86 2.65 15.17 3.49
C THR A 86 2.31 14.05 2.48
N ARG A 87 3.13 13.85 1.44
CA ARG A 87 2.92 12.75 0.48
C ARG A 87 3.10 11.39 1.11
N ASN A 88 4.12 11.20 1.94
CA ASN A 88 4.34 9.95 2.65
C ASN A 88 3.13 9.59 3.52
N ILE A 89 2.68 10.55 4.35
CA ILE A 89 1.52 10.37 5.22
C ILE A 89 0.25 10.08 4.40
N LEU A 90 0.03 10.80 3.33
CA LEU A 90 -1.15 10.60 2.48
C LEU A 90 -1.13 9.23 1.80
N THR A 91 0.03 8.79 1.30
CA THR A 91 0.22 7.43 0.75
C THR A 91 -0.12 6.35 1.78
N PHE A 92 0.35 6.51 3.02
CA PHE A 92 0.01 5.57 4.10
C PHE A 92 -1.49 5.55 4.39
N ILE A 93 -2.11 6.72 4.55
CA ILE A 93 -3.53 6.83 4.90
C ILE A 93 -4.41 6.25 3.78
N GLN A 94 -4.18 6.62 2.53
CA GLN A 94 -4.99 6.16 1.40
C GLN A 94 -4.84 4.66 1.16
N ALA A 95 -3.61 4.12 1.23
CA ALA A 95 -3.39 2.69 1.14
C ALA A 95 -4.09 1.92 2.28
N SER A 96 -4.12 2.49 3.49
CA SER A 96 -4.79 1.91 4.65
C SER A 96 -6.32 2.03 4.56
N ASN A 97 -6.84 3.08 3.94
CA ASN A 97 -8.28 3.34 3.78
C ASN A 97 -8.90 2.40 2.75
N ASN A 98 -8.22 2.16 1.64
CA ASN A 98 -8.71 1.33 0.53
C ASN A 98 -8.58 -0.19 0.77
N SER A 99 -8.19 -0.61 1.97
CA SER A 99 -7.97 -2.02 2.31
C SER A 99 -9.26 -2.86 2.44
N LEU A 100 -10.43 -2.25 2.39
CA LEU A 100 -11.71 -2.96 2.43
C LEU A 100 -12.40 -2.83 1.08
N PRO A 101 -12.67 -3.92 0.35
CA PRO A 101 -13.63 -3.89 -0.73
C PRO A 101 -14.99 -3.58 -0.13
N SER A 102 -15.55 -2.42 -0.46
CA SER A 102 -16.91 -2.02 -0.12
C SER A 102 -17.94 -2.74 -0.99
N ASN A 103 -17.82 -4.07 -1.14
CA ASN A 103 -18.78 -4.86 -1.88
C ASN A 103 -19.44 -5.90 -0.96
N PRO A 104 -20.68 -5.67 -0.50
CA PRO A 104 -21.41 -6.63 0.33
C PRO A 104 -21.83 -7.90 -0.42
N LEU A 105 -21.46 -8.06 -1.69
CA LEU A 105 -21.90 -9.18 -2.55
C LEU A 105 -20.76 -10.11 -3.00
N MET A 106 -19.57 -10.01 -2.43
CA MET A 106 -18.56 -11.05 -2.68
C MET A 106 -18.89 -12.29 -1.86
N ASN A 107 -19.42 -13.30 -2.55
CA ASN A 107 -19.57 -14.67 -2.06
C ASN A 107 -18.24 -15.13 -1.46
N THR A 108 -18.32 -15.66 -0.24
CA THR A 108 -17.21 -16.29 0.49
C THR A 108 -16.61 -17.52 -0.23
N SER A 109 -17.12 -17.88 -1.39
CA SER A 109 -16.66 -19.03 -2.18
C SER A 109 -15.44 -18.76 -3.05
N ASP A 110 -15.07 -17.49 -3.30
CA ASP A 110 -13.95 -17.15 -4.21
C ASP A 110 -12.62 -16.91 -3.48
N ILE A 111 -12.58 -17.10 -2.17
CA ILE A 111 -11.40 -16.82 -1.34
C ILE A 111 -10.46 -18.04 -1.21
N VAL A 112 -10.78 -19.18 -1.81
CA VAL A 112 -9.96 -20.39 -1.67
C VAL A 112 -9.09 -20.63 -2.90
N VAL A 113 -8.14 -19.72 -3.14
CA VAL A 113 -6.87 -20.10 -3.73
C VAL A 113 -5.78 -19.58 -2.81
N SER A 114 -5.37 -20.41 -1.87
CA SER A 114 -4.14 -20.22 -1.08
C SER A 114 -2.94 -20.15 -2.03
N LYS A 115 -2.73 -19.00 -2.65
CA LYS A 115 -1.46 -18.73 -3.29
C LYS A 115 -0.45 -18.64 -2.17
N LYS A 116 0.44 -19.65 -2.09
CA LYS A 116 1.56 -19.64 -1.14
C LYS A 116 2.21 -18.26 -1.20
N SER A 117 2.43 -17.62 -0.04
CA SER A 117 3.14 -16.34 0.04
C SER A 117 4.44 -16.39 -0.76
N SER A 118 4.72 -15.36 -1.54
CA SER A 118 5.97 -15.21 -2.29
C SER A 118 7.10 -14.74 -1.38
N TYR A 119 6.77 -14.19 -0.21
CA TYR A 119 7.69 -13.61 0.77
C TYR A 119 7.63 -14.40 2.08
N SER A 120 8.76 -14.44 2.79
CA SER A 120 8.77 -14.96 4.15
C SER A 120 8.04 -14.02 5.11
N GLY A 121 7.52 -14.55 6.21
CA GLY A 121 6.86 -13.73 7.23
C GLY A 121 7.76 -12.63 7.79
N LYS A 122 9.07 -12.90 7.88
CA LYS A 122 10.07 -11.89 8.27
C LYS A 122 10.18 -10.75 7.27
N GLU A 123 10.26 -11.06 5.98
CA GLU A 123 10.34 -10.03 4.93
C GLU A 123 9.10 -9.14 4.93
N ILE A 124 7.91 -9.74 5.07
CA ILE A 124 6.65 -8.98 5.17
C ILE A 124 6.66 -8.09 6.42
N TYR A 125 7.10 -8.63 7.55
CA TYR A 125 7.23 -7.86 8.78
C TYR A 125 8.16 -6.66 8.62
N ASP A 126 9.33 -6.86 8.05
CA ASP A 126 10.33 -5.82 7.85
C ASP A 126 9.86 -4.73 6.86
N GLN A 127 9.03 -5.10 5.89
CA GLN A 127 8.53 -4.14 4.88
C GLN A 127 7.28 -3.39 5.32
N THR A 128 6.42 -4.02 6.15
CA THR A 128 5.09 -3.48 6.42
C THR A 128 4.86 -3.17 7.90
N CYS A 129 5.29 -4.04 8.80
CA CYS A 129 4.89 -3.99 10.21
C CYS A 129 5.90 -3.27 11.11
N ILE A 130 7.18 -3.31 10.74
CA ILE A 130 8.30 -2.82 11.55
C ILE A 130 8.20 -1.33 11.88
N ALA A 131 7.61 -0.53 11.00
CA ALA A 131 7.48 0.92 11.19
C ALA A 131 6.75 1.27 12.49
N CYS A 132 5.72 0.51 12.83
CA CYS A 132 4.93 0.71 14.04
C CYS A 132 5.34 -0.23 15.18
N HIS A 133 5.61 -1.51 14.86
CA HIS A 133 5.90 -2.52 15.88
C HIS A 133 7.38 -2.61 16.27
N GLY A 134 8.27 -1.96 15.53
CA GLY A 134 9.72 -1.97 15.79
C GLY A 134 10.41 -3.28 15.40
N PRO A 135 11.74 -3.30 15.33
CA PRO A 135 12.50 -4.44 14.79
C PRO A 135 12.42 -5.71 15.65
N ARG A 136 11.98 -5.60 16.89
CA ARG A 136 11.83 -6.70 17.85
C ARG A 136 10.40 -6.84 18.38
N GLY A 137 9.43 -6.18 17.76
CA GLY A 137 8.03 -6.25 18.17
C GLY A 137 7.67 -5.49 19.45
N LYS A 138 8.58 -4.70 20.03
CA LYS A 138 8.37 -3.98 21.30
C LYS A 138 7.54 -2.71 21.18
N GLY A 139 7.08 -2.37 19.96
CA GLY A 139 6.47 -1.09 19.69
C GLY A 139 7.53 -0.01 19.46
N ALA A 140 7.49 0.64 18.31
CA ALA A 140 8.35 1.77 17.97
C ALA A 140 7.66 3.12 18.22
N ILE A 141 6.35 3.11 18.44
CA ILE A 141 5.49 4.29 18.51
C ILE A 141 4.64 4.19 19.78
N PRO A 142 4.44 5.29 20.54
CA PRO A 142 3.57 5.29 21.71
C PRO A 142 2.16 4.79 21.36
N GLY A 143 1.65 3.87 22.17
CA GLY A 143 0.33 3.25 21.97
C GLY A 143 0.32 1.98 21.11
N VAL A 144 1.43 1.63 20.47
CA VAL A 144 1.59 0.33 19.82
C VAL A 144 1.98 -0.71 20.88
N PRO A 145 1.25 -1.84 20.97
CA PRO A 145 1.51 -2.84 21.99
C PRO A 145 2.85 -3.54 21.80
N ASP A 146 3.46 -3.92 22.91
CA ASP A 146 4.62 -4.83 22.92
C ASP A 146 4.14 -6.24 22.53
N LEU A 147 4.61 -6.74 21.41
CA LEU A 147 4.30 -8.08 20.90
C LEU A 147 5.14 -9.17 21.60
N THR A 148 6.16 -8.80 22.38
CA THR A 148 6.97 -9.75 23.15
C THR A 148 6.34 -10.12 24.50
N ASP A 149 5.26 -9.44 24.90
CA ASP A 149 4.52 -9.78 26.10
C ASP A 149 3.83 -11.14 25.93
N MET A 150 4.22 -12.12 26.73
CA MET A 150 3.70 -13.50 26.69
C MET A 150 2.19 -13.59 27.00
N ASN A 151 1.64 -12.63 27.73
CA ASN A 151 0.21 -12.52 27.99
C ASN A 151 -0.46 -11.46 27.10
N GLY A 152 0.29 -10.95 26.13
CA GLY A 152 -0.11 -9.85 25.26
C GLY A 152 -0.90 -10.28 24.02
N ARG A 153 -0.73 -9.53 22.95
CA ARG A 153 -1.52 -9.72 21.72
C ARG A 153 -1.26 -11.07 21.05
N LEU A 154 -0.01 -11.56 21.02
CA LEU A 154 0.33 -12.81 20.35
C LEU A 154 -0.15 -14.07 21.07
N SER A 155 -0.60 -13.98 22.33
CA SER A 155 -1.20 -15.10 23.06
C SER A 155 -2.66 -15.36 22.67
N GLN A 156 -3.27 -14.51 21.86
CA GLN A 156 -4.64 -14.69 21.37
C GLN A 156 -4.75 -15.88 20.41
N PRO A 157 -5.94 -16.49 20.29
CA PRO A 157 -6.18 -17.53 19.28
C PRO A 157 -5.78 -17.07 17.88
N TYR A 158 -5.19 -17.97 17.09
CA TYR A 158 -4.66 -17.68 15.76
C TYR A 158 -5.68 -16.99 14.85
N ASP A 159 -6.92 -17.49 14.82
CA ASP A 159 -7.99 -16.90 13.97
C ASP A 159 -8.34 -15.47 14.43
N THR A 160 -8.24 -15.19 15.73
CA THR A 160 -8.43 -13.83 16.25
C THR A 160 -7.32 -12.91 15.76
N LEU A 161 -6.06 -13.36 15.82
CA LEU A 161 -4.92 -12.62 15.28
C LEU A 161 -5.11 -12.35 13.79
N LEU A 162 -5.46 -13.38 13.05
CA LEU A 162 -5.67 -13.29 11.60
C LEU A 162 -6.74 -12.24 11.25
N ILE A 163 -7.90 -12.31 11.89
CA ILE A 163 -9.00 -11.36 11.67
C ILE A 163 -8.58 -9.94 12.06
N ASN A 164 -7.88 -9.78 13.18
CA ASN A 164 -7.41 -8.48 13.66
C ASN A 164 -6.42 -7.85 12.69
N VAL A 165 -5.50 -8.63 12.11
CA VAL A 165 -4.55 -8.10 11.12
C VAL A 165 -5.26 -7.79 9.80
N ILE A 166 -6.17 -8.64 9.34
CA ILE A 166 -6.91 -8.42 8.08
C ILE A 166 -7.80 -7.18 8.16
N ARG A 167 -8.52 -7.01 9.27
CA ARG A 167 -9.52 -5.93 9.43
C ARG A 167 -8.96 -4.67 10.08
N GLY A 168 -7.75 -4.75 10.62
CA GLY A 168 -7.24 -3.75 11.52
C GLY A 168 -7.86 -3.87 12.93
N LEU A 169 -7.28 -3.17 13.88
CA LEU A 169 -7.69 -3.25 15.28
C LEU A 169 -7.57 -1.89 15.96
N GLN A 170 -8.66 -1.45 16.57
CA GLN A 170 -8.65 -0.35 17.53
C GLN A 170 -9.11 -0.85 18.87
N SER A 171 -8.27 -0.71 19.89
CA SER A 171 -8.63 -1.05 21.26
C SER A 171 -9.32 0.11 21.95
N PRO A 172 -10.31 -0.13 22.80
CA PRO A 172 -10.92 0.92 23.62
C PRO A 172 -9.84 1.70 24.40
N GLY A 173 -9.87 3.02 24.32
CA GLY A 173 -8.88 3.89 24.97
C GLY A 173 -7.53 4.00 24.26
N SER A 174 -7.31 3.27 23.18
CA SER A 174 -6.09 3.43 22.37
C SER A 174 -6.13 4.75 21.58
N THR A 175 -5.03 5.49 21.61
CA THR A 175 -4.84 6.71 20.81
C THR A 175 -4.53 6.41 19.35
N MET A 176 -4.28 5.14 19.02
CA MET A 176 -3.89 4.69 17.68
C MET A 176 -4.64 3.41 17.30
N ALA A 177 -5.07 3.34 16.06
CA ALA A 177 -5.59 2.12 15.44
C ALA A 177 -4.50 1.44 14.60
N MET A 178 -4.43 0.13 14.65
CA MET A 178 -3.70 -0.66 13.65
C MET A 178 -4.54 -0.68 12.37
N PRO A 179 -4.03 -0.21 11.24
CA PRO A 179 -4.78 -0.24 9.99
C PRO A 179 -4.95 -1.68 9.46
N PRO A 180 -5.97 -1.95 8.63
CA PRO A 180 -6.14 -3.23 7.97
C PRO A 180 -4.86 -3.66 7.24
N LYS A 181 -4.45 -4.92 7.43
CA LYS A 181 -3.23 -5.52 6.83
C LYS A 181 -1.96 -4.70 7.10
N GLY A 182 -1.88 -3.99 8.22
CA GLY A 182 -0.78 -3.07 8.50
C GLY A 182 -0.71 -1.87 7.56
N GLY A 183 -1.79 -1.58 6.81
CA GLY A 183 -1.88 -0.53 5.80
C GLY A 183 -1.40 -0.95 4.41
N ASN A 184 -1.03 -2.19 4.18
CA ASN A 184 -0.64 -2.69 2.86
C ASN A 184 -1.78 -3.53 2.23
N PRO A 185 -2.62 -2.94 1.36
CA PRO A 185 -3.77 -3.63 0.78
C PRO A 185 -3.39 -4.81 -0.12
N ASN A 186 -2.15 -4.85 -0.61
CA ASN A 186 -1.67 -5.89 -1.52
C ASN A 186 -1.32 -7.21 -0.80
N LEU A 187 -1.24 -7.21 0.54
CA LEU A 187 -1.01 -8.44 1.28
C LEU A 187 -2.20 -9.38 1.13
N SER A 188 -1.92 -10.60 0.69
CA SER A 188 -2.90 -11.69 0.69
C SER A 188 -3.12 -12.25 2.10
N GLU A 189 -4.14 -13.08 2.28
CA GLU A 189 -4.32 -13.81 3.54
C GLU A 189 -3.13 -14.75 3.84
N ALA A 190 -2.55 -15.37 2.80
CA ALA A 190 -1.36 -16.20 2.96
C ALA A 190 -0.15 -15.41 3.46
N ASP A 191 0.01 -14.16 3.03
CA ASP A 191 1.05 -13.27 3.53
C ASP A 191 0.80 -12.91 5.00
N ILE A 192 -0.45 -12.66 5.38
CA ILE A 192 -0.80 -12.37 6.78
C ILE A 192 -0.54 -13.59 7.67
N ARG A 193 -0.89 -14.78 7.20
CA ARG A 193 -0.58 -16.03 7.92
C ARG A 193 0.93 -16.20 8.11
N ALA A 194 1.71 -16.00 7.06
CA ALA A 194 3.17 -16.10 7.15
C ALA A 194 3.78 -15.13 8.16
N VAL A 195 3.29 -13.88 8.24
CA VAL A 195 3.80 -12.93 9.24
C VAL A 195 3.35 -13.26 10.67
N ILE A 196 2.14 -13.78 10.86
CA ILE A 196 1.69 -14.24 12.19
C ILE A 196 2.53 -15.41 12.66
N ASP A 197 2.79 -16.41 11.81
CA ASP A 197 3.64 -17.56 12.11
C ASP A 197 5.06 -17.12 12.49
N TYR A 198 5.62 -16.17 11.75
CA TYR A 198 6.91 -15.57 12.07
C TYR A 198 6.90 -14.91 13.45
N LEU A 199 5.88 -14.11 13.75
CA LEU A 199 5.77 -13.39 15.02
C LEU A 199 5.62 -14.35 16.20
N GLN A 200 4.76 -15.36 16.11
CA GLN A 200 4.58 -16.34 17.18
C GLN A 200 5.83 -17.18 17.41
N SER A 201 6.58 -17.51 16.34
CA SER A 201 7.79 -18.33 16.44
C SER A 201 9.03 -17.58 16.92
N ASN A 202 9.14 -16.28 16.64
CA ASN A 202 10.39 -15.52 16.83
C ASN A 202 10.28 -14.34 17.79
N VAL A 203 9.08 -13.86 18.06
CA VAL A 203 8.84 -12.68 18.89
C VAL A 203 8.10 -13.03 20.17
N GLY A 204 7.02 -13.79 20.08
CA GLY A 204 6.19 -14.17 21.22
C GLY A 204 6.76 -15.31 22.09
N SER A 205 7.92 -15.86 21.72
CA SER A 205 8.58 -16.97 22.44
C SER A 205 9.86 -16.59 23.18
N GLN A 206 10.15 -15.28 23.32
CA GLN A 206 11.35 -14.79 24.03
C GLN A 206 11.06 -14.40 25.46
#